data_fb57cfb3f57d3d851af584f1a0dad042
#
_entry.id   fb57cfb3f57d3d851af584f1a0dad042
#
_cell.length_a   1.000
_cell.length_b   1.000
_cell.length_c   1.000
_cell.angle_alpha   90.00
_cell.angle_beta   90.00
_cell.angle_gamma   90.00
#
_symmetry.space_group_name_H-M   'P 1'
#
loop_
_entity.id
_entity.type
_entity.pdbx_description
1 polymer ?
#
loop_
_entity_poly.entity_id
_entity_poly.type
_entity_poly.pdbx_seq_one_letter_code
_entity_poly.pdbx_strand_id
1 'polypeptide(L)'
;MNKLTKYEKETIILFSEGENTAHIQTYNAGLRNRLAAFSRKYPDLCRLEKTYAQGGVSYVLDKSRLSIRLQPPYSEERRQKASNNAKQNGFNSQMK
;
A
#
# COMPACT_ATOMS: atom_id res chain seq x y z
N MET A 1 -9.99 11.19 -27.58
CA MET A 1 -9.63 11.34 -26.19
C MET A 1 -8.36 10.54 -25.85
N ASN A 2 -7.45 11.15 -25.19
CA ASN A 2 -6.17 10.51 -24.88
C ASN A 2 -6.24 9.67 -23.64
N LYS A 3 -5.65 8.50 -23.70
CA LYS A 3 -5.51 7.66 -22.54
C LYS A 3 -4.16 7.91 -21.90
N LEU A 4 -4.10 7.76 -20.61
CA LEU A 4 -2.82 7.85 -19.92
C LEU A 4 -1.96 6.64 -20.26
N THR A 5 -0.69 6.88 -20.48
CA THR A 5 0.26 5.80 -20.67
C THR A 5 0.57 5.17 -19.31
N LYS A 6 1.25 4.03 -19.35
CA LYS A 6 1.68 3.40 -18.11
C LYS A 6 2.57 4.34 -17.29
N TYR A 7 3.37 5.14 -17.95
CA TYR A 7 4.30 6.04 -17.26
C TYR A 7 3.58 7.21 -16.62
N GLU A 8 2.41 7.58 -17.14
CA GLU A 8 1.63 8.67 -16.57
C GLU A 8 0.74 8.22 -15.43
N LYS A 9 0.54 6.90 -15.29
CA LYS A 9 -0.30 6.36 -14.22
C LYS A 9 0.53 6.14 -12.97
N GLU A 10 0.81 7.20 -12.28
CA GLU A 10 1.69 7.20 -11.14
C GLU A 10 0.93 7.01 -9.84
N THR A 11 1.65 6.49 -8.85
CA THR A 11 1.16 6.44 -7.48
C THR A 11 2.05 7.33 -6.64
N ILE A 12 1.43 8.26 -5.93
CA ILE A 12 2.15 9.21 -5.09
C ILE A 12 1.66 9.06 -3.66
N ILE A 13 2.60 8.88 -2.74
CA ILE A 13 2.29 8.82 -1.32
C ILE A 13 2.98 10.01 -0.67
N LEU A 14 2.18 10.85 -0.02
CA LEU A 14 2.69 12.10 0.52
C LEU A 14 2.33 12.23 1.99
N PHE A 15 3.33 12.43 2.82
CA PHE A 15 3.10 12.74 4.23
C PHE A 15 4.32 13.48 4.77
N SER A 16 4.11 14.16 5.88
CA SER A 16 5.19 14.87 6.54
C SER A 16 5.26 14.44 8.00
N GLU A 17 6.38 14.77 8.63
CA GLU A 17 6.55 14.43 10.03
C GLU A 17 5.60 15.23 10.93
N GLY A 18 5.21 16.41 10.48
CA GLY A 18 4.41 17.28 11.30
C GLY A 18 2.90 17.09 11.23
N GLU A 19 2.45 16.16 10.38
CA GLU A 19 1.02 15.95 10.21
C GLU A 19 0.64 14.53 10.57
N ASN A 20 -0.62 14.37 10.97
CA ASN A 20 -1.14 13.06 11.35
C ASN A 20 -1.79 12.32 10.19
N THR A 21 -1.83 12.92 9.03
CA THR A 21 -2.49 12.34 7.88
C THR A 21 -1.50 12.09 6.76
N ALA A 22 -1.86 11.15 5.89
CA ALA A 22 -1.11 10.85 4.68
C ALA A 22 -2.06 10.90 3.51
N HIS A 23 -1.54 11.19 2.33
CA HIS A 23 -2.33 11.26 1.12
C HIS A 23 -1.81 10.25 0.12
N ILE A 24 -2.70 9.50 -0.49
CA ILE A 24 -2.32 8.54 -1.51
C ILE A 24 -3.10 8.86 -2.78
N GLN A 25 -2.37 9.18 -3.83
CA GLN A 25 -2.94 9.45 -5.14
C GLN A 25 -2.51 8.33 -6.06
N THR A 26 -3.46 7.68 -6.73
CA THR A 26 -3.09 6.53 -7.53
C THR A 26 -4.05 6.31 -8.69
N TYR A 27 -3.52 5.71 -9.74
CA TYR A 27 -4.31 5.19 -10.87
C TYR A 27 -4.31 3.67 -10.87
N ASN A 28 -3.63 3.06 -9.90
CA ASN A 28 -3.52 1.61 -9.85
C ASN A 28 -4.84 0.99 -9.39
N ALA A 29 -5.41 0.12 -10.23
CA ALA A 29 -6.73 -0.43 -9.95
C ALA A 29 -6.76 -1.24 -8.66
N GLY A 30 -5.72 -2.05 -8.43
CA GLY A 30 -5.67 -2.84 -7.21
C GLY A 30 -5.62 -1.98 -5.97
N LEU A 31 -4.79 -0.94 -6.01
CA LEU A 31 -4.68 -0.04 -4.86
C LEU A 31 -5.96 0.77 -4.66
N ARG A 32 -6.58 1.23 -5.76
CA ARG A 32 -7.85 1.94 -5.66
C ARG A 32 -8.90 1.08 -4.95
N ASN A 33 -8.97 -0.18 -5.32
CA ASN A 33 -9.95 -1.08 -4.71
C ASN A 33 -9.66 -1.31 -3.24
N ARG A 34 -8.41 -1.41 -2.88
CA ARG A 34 -8.02 -1.59 -1.49
C ARG A 34 -8.34 -0.35 -0.67
N LEU A 35 -8.07 0.83 -1.22
CA LEU A 35 -8.38 2.08 -0.54
C LEU A 35 -9.89 2.25 -0.36
N ALA A 36 -10.65 1.92 -1.40
CA ALA A 36 -12.09 2.03 -1.31
C ALA A 36 -12.66 1.09 -0.25
N ALA A 37 -12.16 -0.13 -0.21
CA ALA A 37 -12.63 -1.09 0.78
C ALA A 37 -12.27 -0.65 2.19
N PHE A 38 -11.04 -0.17 2.37
CA PHE A 38 -10.60 0.30 3.67
C PHE A 38 -11.42 1.51 4.12
N SER A 39 -11.71 2.41 3.20
CA SER A 39 -12.49 3.60 3.51
C SER A 39 -13.92 3.26 3.91
N ARG A 40 -14.50 2.26 3.25
CA ARG A 40 -15.84 1.83 3.63
C ARG A 40 -15.87 1.22 5.02
N LYS A 41 -14.84 0.47 5.35
CA LYS A 41 -14.78 -0.21 6.63
C LYS A 41 -14.39 0.74 7.76
N TYR A 42 -13.53 1.68 7.46
CA TYR A 42 -13.01 2.61 8.47
C TYR A 42 -13.11 4.06 7.98
N PRO A 43 -14.33 4.57 7.87
CA PRO A 43 -14.50 5.92 7.30
C PRO A 43 -13.88 7.04 8.12
N ASP A 44 -13.66 6.80 9.40
CA ASP A 44 -13.00 7.81 10.25
C ASP A 44 -11.50 7.83 10.03
N LEU A 45 -10.94 6.78 9.45
CA LEU A 45 -9.50 6.66 9.27
C LEU A 45 -9.05 6.87 7.85
N CYS A 46 -9.96 6.80 6.90
CA CYS A 46 -9.60 6.90 5.49
C CYS A 46 -10.82 7.37 4.71
N ARG A 47 -10.63 8.35 3.86
CA ARG A 47 -11.74 8.85 3.05
C ARG A 47 -11.25 9.32 1.70
N LEU A 48 -12.13 9.23 0.73
CA LEU A 48 -11.86 9.72 -0.61
C LEU A 48 -11.75 11.24 -0.56
N GLU A 49 -10.67 11.75 -1.10
CA GLU A 49 -10.42 13.17 -1.13
C GLU A 49 -10.78 13.77 -2.49
N LYS A 50 -10.42 13.09 -3.56
CA LYS A 50 -10.57 13.64 -4.88
C LYS A 50 -10.56 12.54 -5.93
N THR A 51 -11.26 12.76 -7.01
CA THR A 51 -11.19 11.87 -8.17
C THR A 51 -10.64 12.65 -9.36
N TYR A 52 -9.95 11.93 -10.22
CA TYR A 52 -9.35 12.51 -11.41
C TYR A 52 -9.86 11.79 -12.63
N ALA A 53 -9.75 12.45 -13.79
CA ALA A 53 -10.10 11.82 -15.04
C ALA A 53 -9.31 10.52 -15.21
N GLN A 54 -9.88 9.60 -15.97
CA GLN A 54 -9.20 8.36 -16.36
C GLN A 54 -8.89 7.43 -15.19
N GLY A 55 -9.64 7.56 -14.13
CA GLY A 55 -9.61 6.57 -13.07
C GLY A 55 -8.69 6.84 -11.93
N GLY A 56 -8.11 8.04 -11.85
CA GLY A 56 -7.27 8.38 -10.72
C GLY A 56 -8.09 8.76 -9.50
N VAL A 57 -7.55 8.48 -8.33
CA VAL A 57 -8.19 8.85 -7.07
C VAL A 57 -7.15 9.32 -6.09
N SER A 58 -7.60 10.10 -5.12
CA SER A 58 -6.76 10.53 -4.01
C SER A 58 -7.52 10.27 -2.73
N TYR A 59 -6.86 9.61 -1.80
CA TYR A 59 -7.43 9.33 -0.47
C TYR A 59 -6.56 9.97 0.59
N VAL A 60 -7.21 10.42 1.66
CA VAL A 60 -6.50 10.89 2.84
C VAL A 60 -6.79 9.89 3.95
N LEU A 61 -5.75 9.53 4.68
CA LEU A 61 -5.91 8.54 5.74
C LEU A 61 -5.04 8.93 6.93
N ASP A 62 -5.38 8.36 8.07
CA ASP A 62 -4.59 8.55 9.28
C ASP A 62 -3.22 7.93 9.04
N LYS A 63 -2.18 8.72 9.31
CA LYS A 63 -0.81 8.29 9.02
C LYS A 63 -0.43 7.03 9.78
N SER A 64 -1.01 6.81 10.94
CA SER A 64 -0.73 5.62 11.73
C SER A 64 -1.21 4.34 11.06
N ARG A 65 -2.11 4.48 10.07
CA ARG A 65 -2.61 3.30 9.35
C ARG A 65 -1.78 2.97 8.13
N LEU A 66 -0.80 3.80 7.82
CA LEU A 66 0.06 3.58 6.66
C LEU A 66 1.36 2.94 7.10
N SER A 67 1.71 1.84 6.47
CA SER A 67 2.95 1.15 6.76
C SER A 67 3.70 0.93 5.45
N ILE A 68 4.95 1.30 5.44
CA ILE A 68 5.80 1.13 4.26
C ILE A 68 6.81 0.05 4.59
N ARG A 69 6.80 -0.99 3.78
CA ARG A 69 7.69 -2.13 3.99
C ARG A 69 8.62 -2.26 2.81
N LEU A 70 9.88 -2.41 3.13
CA LEU A 70 10.89 -2.70 2.13
C LEU A 70 11.30 -4.15 2.32
N GLN A 71 11.19 -4.91 1.26
CA GLN A 71 11.51 -6.33 1.32
C GLN A 71 12.83 -6.58 0.63
N PRO A 72 13.76 -7.21 1.30
CA PRO A 72 15.02 -7.54 0.64
C PRO A 72 14.80 -8.63 -0.38
N PRO A 73 15.66 -8.70 -1.39
CA PRO A 73 15.56 -9.79 -2.35
C PRO A 73 15.92 -11.11 -1.69
N TYR A 74 15.25 -12.17 -2.11
CA TYR A 74 15.56 -13.50 -1.63
C TYR A 74 16.58 -14.14 -2.54
N SER A 75 17.66 -14.68 -1.93
CA SER A 75 18.52 -15.60 -2.64
C SER A 75 17.89 -16.98 -2.59
N GLU A 76 18.43 -17.88 -3.37
CA GLU A 76 17.98 -19.27 -3.37
C GLU A 76 18.06 -19.85 -1.97
N GLU A 77 19.18 -19.63 -1.35
CA GLU A 77 19.46 -20.14 -0.02
C GLU A 77 18.47 -19.60 1.01
N ARG A 78 18.18 -18.34 0.92
CA ARG A 78 17.26 -17.70 1.84
C ARG A 78 15.85 -18.25 1.72
N ARG A 79 15.42 -18.50 0.50
CA ARG A 79 14.09 -19.06 0.29
C ARG A 79 13.96 -20.44 0.88
N GLN A 80 15.02 -21.24 0.76
CA GLN A 80 15.01 -22.56 1.36
C GLN A 80 14.93 -22.50 2.86
N LYS A 81 15.67 -21.59 3.47
CA LYS A 81 15.64 -21.42 4.91
C LYS A 81 14.25 -21.00 5.39
N ALA A 82 13.65 -20.05 4.69
CA ALA A 82 12.34 -19.58 5.07
C ALA A 82 11.31 -20.72 4.99
N SER A 83 11.41 -21.51 3.94
CA SER A 83 10.51 -22.64 3.78
C SER A 83 10.68 -23.66 4.89
N ASN A 84 11.92 -23.96 5.24
CA ASN A 84 12.19 -24.92 6.30
C ASN A 84 11.69 -24.44 7.65
N ASN A 85 11.90 -23.17 7.93
CA ASN A 85 11.41 -22.60 9.18
C ASN A 85 9.91 -22.66 9.28
N ALA A 86 9.22 -22.38 8.20
CA ALA A 86 7.79 -22.45 8.19
C ALA A 86 7.30 -23.86 8.51
N LYS A 87 7.99 -24.85 7.96
CA LYS A 87 7.59 -26.23 8.22
C LYS A 87 7.86 -26.64 9.64
N GLN A 88 8.97 -26.21 10.21
CA GLN A 88 9.36 -26.64 11.53
C GLN A 88 8.62 -25.91 12.64
N ASN A 89 8.49 -24.61 12.50
CA ASN A 89 8.03 -23.80 13.59
C ASN A 89 6.57 -23.42 13.50
N GLY A 90 6.03 -23.67 12.37
CA GLY A 90 4.69 -23.21 12.23
C GLY A 90 4.58 -21.73 12.28
N PHE A 91 5.54 -21.05 12.69
CA PHE A 91 5.49 -19.67 12.71
C PHE A 91 6.45 -18.98 13.48
N ASN A 92 6.91 -18.70 13.94
CA ASN A 92 7.64 -18.22 14.72
C ASN A 92 8.28 -17.14 14.83
N SER A 93 8.23 -17.10 15.17
CA SER A 93 8.65 -16.40 15.43
C SER A 93 9.56 -15.66 15.42
N GLN A 94 9.86 -15.59 15.63
CA GLN A 94 10.62 -14.95 15.74
C GLN A 94 11.24 -14.28 15.28
N MET A 95 11.24 -14.27 15.30
CA MET A 95 11.83 -13.77 14.91
C MET A 95 12.12 -12.81 14.91
N LYS A 96 12.23 -12.55 15.36
CA LYS A 96 12.57 -11.73 15.31
C LYS A 96 12.96 -11.23 14.90
#